data_976ab55236932cc3320985a9d01b2904
#
_entry.id   976ab55236932cc3320985a9d01b2904
#
_cell.length_a   1.000
_cell.length_b   1.000
_cell.length_c   1.000
_cell.angle_alpha   90.00
_cell.angle_beta   90.00
_cell.angle_gamma   90.00
#
_symmetry.space_group_name_H-M   'P 1'
#
loop_
_entity.id
_entity.type
_entity.pdbx_description
1 polymer ?
#
loop_
_entity_poly.entity_id
_entity_poly.type
_entity_poly.pdbx_seq_one_letter_code
_entity_poly.pdbx_strand_id
1 'polypeptide(L)'
;MSRKNIPSEKKELEKLITNYEAAKAENRQLYLDGDQLADISDWYASRSKFEEAQEAVTYGLQLHPGNTDLLVEQAYLYLDTRNLQKANQVLDPTTEA
;
A
#
# COMPACT_ATOMS: atom_id res chain seq x y z
N MET A 1 -4.73 -3.69 17.45
CA MET A 1 -3.57 -4.13 18.11
C MET A 1 -2.61 -3.03 18.37
N SER A 2 -2.19 -2.97 19.56
CA SER A 2 -1.35 -1.89 20.00
C SER A 2 0.12 -2.09 19.64
N ARG A 3 0.50 -3.21 19.11
CA ARG A 3 1.91 -3.42 18.81
C ARG A 3 2.45 -2.41 17.82
N LYS A 4 1.59 -1.77 17.06
CA LYS A 4 2.06 -0.77 16.13
C LYS A 4 2.59 0.48 16.81
N ASN A 5 2.37 0.58 18.10
CA ASN A 5 2.89 1.71 18.86
C ASN A 5 4.27 1.44 19.46
N ILE A 6 4.81 0.26 19.22
CA ILE A 6 6.12 -0.08 19.75
C ILE A 6 7.21 0.53 18.89
N PRO A 7 8.09 1.36 19.46
CA PRO A 7 9.09 2.05 18.64
C PRO A 7 9.98 1.12 17.82
N SER A 8 10.31 -0.05 18.35
CA SER A 8 11.15 -0.97 17.60
C SER A 8 10.46 -1.47 16.34
N GLU A 9 9.15 -1.68 16.42
CA GLU A 9 8.40 -2.12 15.25
C GLU A 9 8.34 -1.03 14.20
N LYS A 10 8.23 0.21 14.64
CA LYS A 10 8.21 1.32 13.71
C LYS A 10 9.53 1.44 12.97
N LYS A 11 10.64 1.28 13.69
CA LYS A 11 11.95 1.33 13.06
C LYS A 11 12.15 0.20 12.08
N GLU A 12 11.65 -0.98 12.43
CA GLU A 12 11.75 -2.12 11.53
C GLU A 12 10.94 -1.91 10.26
N LEU A 13 9.77 -1.31 10.40
CA LEU A 13 8.97 -1.01 9.22
C LEU A 13 9.68 0.00 8.33
N GLU A 14 10.29 1.01 8.91
CA GLU A 14 11.01 2.00 8.12
C GLU A 14 12.19 1.38 7.38
N LYS A 15 12.91 0.47 8.02
CA LYS A 15 13.99 -0.25 7.34
C LYS A 15 13.44 -1.09 6.20
N LEU A 16 12.32 -1.74 6.43
CA LEU A 16 11.70 -2.58 5.43
C LEU A 16 11.33 -1.76 4.20
N ILE A 17 10.75 -0.60 4.42
CA ILE A 17 10.38 0.26 3.32
C ILE A 17 11.60 0.78 2.58
N THR A 18 12.63 1.15 3.31
CA THR A 18 13.88 1.59 2.69
C THR A 18 14.45 0.50 1.78
N ASN A 19 14.45 -0.74 2.27
CA ASN A 19 14.95 -1.86 1.47
C ASN A 19 14.06 -2.11 0.25
N TYR A 20 12.76 -2.00 0.43
CA TYR A 20 11.84 -2.20 -0.66
C TYR A 20 12.05 -1.14 -1.75
N GLU A 21 12.19 0.12 -1.35
CA GLU A 21 12.39 1.18 -2.31
C GLU A 21 13.73 1.07 -3.01
N ALA A 22 14.75 0.65 -2.28
CA ALA A 22 16.06 0.44 -2.90
C ALA A 22 16.01 -0.67 -3.93
N ALA A 23 15.32 -1.75 -3.62
CA ALA A 23 15.20 -2.86 -4.57
C ALA A 23 14.46 -2.42 -5.82
N LYS A 24 13.40 -1.61 -5.66
CA LYS A 24 12.68 -1.09 -6.81
C LYS A 24 13.57 -0.21 -7.67
N ALA A 25 14.32 0.68 -7.04
CA ALA A 25 15.17 1.60 -7.76
C ALA A 25 16.26 0.86 -8.52
N GLU A 26 16.74 -0.25 -7.96
CA GLU A 26 17.79 -1.04 -8.59
C GLU A 26 17.23 -2.13 -9.49
N ASN A 27 15.92 -2.19 -9.61
CA ASN A 27 15.27 -3.21 -10.42
C ASN A 27 15.63 -4.60 -9.97
N ARG A 28 15.75 -4.78 -8.67
CA ARG A 28 16.15 -6.01 -8.03
C ARG A 28 14.93 -6.66 -7.41
N GLN A 29 14.84 -7.97 -7.50
CA GLN A 29 13.75 -8.66 -6.83
C GLN A 29 14.04 -8.80 -5.36
N LEU A 30 13.03 -8.54 -4.54
CA LEU A 30 13.15 -8.68 -3.11
C LEU A 30 11.96 -9.49 -2.64
N TYR A 31 12.22 -10.68 -2.12
CA TYR A 31 11.14 -11.51 -1.60
C TYR A 31 10.71 -11.00 -0.24
N LEU A 32 9.43 -10.75 -0.08
CA LEU A 32 8.86 -10.32 1.18
C LEU A 32 7.61 -11.14 1.45
N ASP A 33 7.30 -11.31 2.72
CA ASP A 33 6.08 -11.99 3.12
C ASP A 33 4.87 -11.13 2.81
N GLY A 34 3.71 -11.79 2.72
CA GLY A 34 2.48 -11.04 2.50
C GLY A 34 2.21 -10.01 3.57
N ASP A 35 2.47 -10.36 4.83
CA ASP A 35 2.29 -9.42 5.94
C ASP A 35 3.17 -8.20 5.78
N GLN A 36 4.41 -8.40 5.36
CA GLN A 36 5.34 -7.30 5.18
C GLN A 36 4.87 -6.38 4.08
N LEU A 37 4.41 -6.95 2.98
CA LEU A 37 3.94 -6.13 1.87
C LEU A 37 2.64 -5.42 2.20
N ALA A 38 1.78 -6.04 3.00
CA ALA A 38 0.58 -5.35 3.47
C ALA A 38 0.94 -4.16 4.35
N ASP A 39 1.94 -4.32 5.22
CA ASP A 39 2.40 -3.21 6.05
C ASP A 39 3.00 -2.09 5.22
N ILE A 40 3.74 -2.44 4.19
CA ILE A 40 4.32 -1.44 3.28
C ILE A 40 3.21 -0.67 2.57
N SER A 41 2.21 -1.38 2.08
CA SER A 41 1.09 -0.75 1.42
C SER A 41 0.37 0.20 2.36
N ASP A 42 0.12 -0.25 3.59
CA ASP A 42 -0.57 0.57 4.58
C ASP A 42 0.23 1.83 4.89
N TRP A 43 1.54 1.70 4.96
CA TRP A 43 2.42 2.83 5.22
C TRP A 43 2.27 3.90 4.12
N TYR A 44 2.29 3.46 2.86
CA TYR A 44 2.12 4.41 1.76
C TYR A 44 0.72 5.01 1.76
N ALA A 45 -0.30 4.19 2.01
CA ALA A 45 -1.67 4.67 2.00
C ALA A 45 -1.89 5.71 3.10
N SER A 46 -1.26 5.53 4.26
CA SER A 46 -1.40 6.49 5.34
C SER A 46 -0.82 7.85 4.99
N ARG A 47 0.00 7.89 3.95
CA ARG A 47 0.59 9.14 3.46
C ARG A 47 -0.04 9.58 2.16
N SER A 48 -1.18 9.00 1.84
CA SER A 48 -1.94 9.32 0.62
C SER A 48 -1.17 8.99 -0.65
N LYS A 49 -0.19 8.11 -0.56
CA LYS A 49 0.55 7.66 -1.74
C LYS A 49 -0.09 6.38 -2.24
N PHE A 50 -1.26 6.53 -2.84
CA PHE A 50 -2.09 5.38 -3.19
C PHE A 50 -1.52 4.58 -4.35
N GLU A 51 -0.82 5.21 -5.27
CA GLU A 51 -0.22 4.47 -6.36
C GLU A 51 0.87 3.54 -5.86
N GLU A 52 1.72 4.05 -4.98
CA GLU A 52 2.77 3.24 -4.40
C GLU A 52 2.18 2.11 -3.55
N ALA A 53 1.11 2.42 -2.83
CA ALA A 53 0.44 1.39 -2.04
C ALA A 53 -0.11 0.29 -2.94
N GLN A 54 -0.71 0.69 -4.05
CA GLN A 54 -1.25 -0.27 -5.00
C GLN A 54 -0.15 -1.15 -5.60
N GLU A 55 1.00 -0.55 -5.91
CA GLU A 55 2.12 -1.34 -6.42
C GLU A 55 2.55 -2.40 -5.43
N ALA A 56 2.63 -2.03 -4.16
CA ALA A 56 3.04 -2.99 -3.14
C ALA A 56 2.05 -4.14 -3.03
N VAL A 57 0.77 -3.83 -3.08
CA VAL A 57 -0.25 -4.88 -3.03
C VAL A 57 -0.18 -5.76 -4.26
N THR A 58 -0.05 -5.16 -5.43
CA THR A 58 0.01 -5.93 -6.66
C THR A 58 1.20 -6.88 -6.65
N TYR A 59 2.36 -6.36 -6.25
CA TYR A 59 3.55 -7.18 -6.15
C TYR A 59 3.34 -8.30 -5.14
N GLY A 60 2.75 -7.95 -4.00
CA GLY A 60 2.49 -8.94 -2.96
C GLY A 60 1.56 -10.05 -3.42
N LEU A 61 0.53 -9.70 -4.17
CA LEU A 61 -0.40 -10.72 -4.64
C LEU A 61 0.20 -11.58 -5.74
N GLN A 62 1.22 -11.10 -6.43
CA GLN A 62 1.95 -11.94 -7.36
C GLN A 62 2.74 -13.02 -6.61
N LEU A 63 3.30 -12.67 -5.47
CA LEU A 63 4.06 -13.62 -4.66
C LEU A 63 3.15 -14.48 -3.78
N HIS A 64 2.07 -13.91 -3.31
CA HIS A 64 1.18 -14.58 -2.35
C HIS A 64 -0.28 -14.36 -2.76
N PRO A 65 -0.75 -15.07 -3.78
CA PRO A 65 -2.06 -14.75 -4.38
C PRO A 65 -3.23 -14.85 -3.42
N GLY A 66 -3.14 -15.70 -2.43
CA GLY A 66 -4.26 -15.89 -1.51
C GLY A 66 -4.11 -15.17 -0.19
N ASN A 67 -3.14 -14.29 -0.06
CA ASN A 67 -2.90 -13.65 1.22
C ASN A 67 -4.04 -12.72 1.62
N THR A 68 -4.65 -13.00 2.76
CA THR A 68 -5.82 -12.27 3.22
C THR A 68 -5.51 -10.81 3.51
N ASP A 69 -4.38 -10.54 4.15
CA ASP A 69 -4.02 -9.17 4.49
C ASP A 69 -3.87 -8.32 3.25
N LEU A 70 -3.27 -8.87 2.20
CA LEU A 70 -3.11 -8.14 0.96
C LEU A 70 -4.43 -7.92 0.26
N LEU A 71 -5.32 -8.91 0.30
CA LEU A 71 -6.63 -8.74 -0.30
C LEU A 71 -7.44 -7.67 0.41
N VAL A 72 -7.32 -7.61 1.73
CA VAL A 72 -7.98 -6.57 2.49
C VAL A 72 -7.43 -5.19 2.15
N GLU A 73 -6.10 -5.09 2.05
CA GLU A 73 -5.49 -3.82 1.66
C GLU A 73 -5.95 -3.38 0.28
N GLN A 74 -6.05 -4.33 -0.64
CA GLN A 74 -6.52 -4.01 -1.98
C GLN A 74 -7.93 -3.44 -1.94
N ALA A 75 -8.79 -4.03 -1.12
CA ALA A 75 -10.15 -3.54 -1.00
C ALA A 75 -10.21 -2.14 -0.43
N TYR A 76 -9.40 -1.87 0.59
CA TYR A 76 -9.36 -0.53 1.17
C TYR A 76 -8.84 0.49 0.17
N LEU A 77 -7.81 0.12 -0.58
CA LEU A 77 -7.27 1.02 -1.59
C LEU A 77 -8.29 1.34 -2.67
N TYR A 78 -9.04 0.33 -3.06
CA TYR A 78 -10.09 0.54 -4.05
C TYR A 78 -11.11 1.56 -3.54
N LEU A 79 -11.54 1.41 -2.29
CA LEU A 79 -12.50 2.34 -1.72
C LEU A 79 -11.91 3.74 -1.60
N ASP A 80 -10.66 3.84 -1.17
CA ASP A 80 -10.03 5.14 -1.01
C ASP A 80 -9.92 5.86 -2.35
N THR A 81 -9.51 5.15 -3.39
CA THR A 81 -9.34 5.79 -4.69
C THR A 81 -10.68 6.12 -5.31
N ARG A 82 -11.70 5.30 -5.07
CA ARG A 82 -13.03 5.62 -5.55
C ARG A 82 -13.57 6.88 -4.90
N ASN A 83 -13.34 7.02 -3.60
CA ASN A 83 -13.79 8.22 -2.90
C ASN A 83 -13.12 9.46 -3.45
N LEU A 84 -11.84 9.39 -3.77
CA LEU A 84 -11.15 10.51 -4.36
C LEU A 84 -11.70 10.85 -5.73
N GLN A 85 -11.97 9.84 -6.53
CA GLN A 85 -12.54 10.08 -7.85
C GLN A 85 -13.91 10.71 -7.75
N LYS A 86 -14.72 10.24 -6.81
CA LYS A 86 -16.03 10.83 -6.62
C LYS A 86 -15.94 12.29 -6.18
N ALA A 87 -15.02 12.58 -5.30
CA ALA A 87 -14.83 13.95 -4.85
C ALA A 87 -14.43 14.85 -6.02
N ASN A 88 -13.55 14.35 -6.86
CA ASN A 88 -13.13 15.11 -8.04
C ASN A 88 -14.27 15.34 -8.99
N GLN A 89 -15.12 14.34 -9.16
CA GLN A 89 -16.27 14.47 -10.04
C GLN A 89 -17.23 15.54 -9.53
N VAL A 90 -17.42 15.57 -8.22
CA VAL A 90 -18.28 16.58 -7.64
C VAL A 90 -17.73 17.96 -7.89
N LEU A 91 -16.41 18.11 -7.84
CA LEU A 91 -15.78 19.41 -8.03
C LEU A 91 -15.71 19.83 -9.48
N ASP A 92 -15.84 18.89 -10.38
CA ASP A 92 -15.74 19.16 -11.81
C ASP A 92 -17.12 19.08 -12.44
N PRO A 93 -17.77 20.21 -12.70
CA PRO A 93 -19.12 20.19 -13.22
C PRO A 93 -19.26 19.54 -14.57
N THR A 94 -18.19 19.45 -15.32
CA THR A 94 -18.29 18.85 -16.64
C THR A 94 -18.48 17.36 -16.60
N THR A 95 -18.17 16.72 -15.48
CA THR A 95 -18.36 15.29 -15.38
C THR A 95 -19.78 14.91 -15.06
N GLU A 96 -20.58 15.89 -14.79
CA GLU A 96 -21.94 15.63 -14.47
C GLU A 96 -22.71 15.08 -15.60
N ALA A 97 -22.39 15.41 -16.73
CA ALA A 97 -23.17 15.12 -17.92
C ALA A 97 -23.74 13.72 -17.99
#